data_97022002cec31b3e7e6b98176448e4f3
#
_entry.id   97022002cec31b3e7e6b98176448e4f3
#
_cell.length_a   1.000
_cell.length_b   1.000
_cell.length_c   1.000
_cell.angle_alpha   90.00
_cell.angle_beta   90.00
_cell.angle_gamma   90.00
#
_symmetry.space_group_name_H-M   'P 1'
#
loop_
_entity.id
_entity.type
_entity.pdbx_description
1 polymer ?
#
loop_
_entity_poly.entity_id
_entity_poly.type
_entity_poly.pdbx_seq_one_letter_code
_entity_poly.pdbx_strand_id
1 'polypeptide(L)'
;LRGGYILRITREEWLRQVFELKKYYPGVRRAWTPGLTVLLAKKMEAGDSFVGYGTIGDFVKLENLSEDERSMCRKMGWRGAIIFENLFKFDPPLPIKETLLRYSKAKGKYLHGFSLLSEEVDSILNRAEELCKIYKV
;
A
#
# COMPACT_ATOMS: atom_id res chain seq x y z
N LEU A 1 -10.68 -12.43 9.57
CA LEU A 1 -11.13 -11.21 8.89
C LEU A 1 -10.01 -10.61 8.06
N ARG A 2 -10.36 -10.05 6.92
CA ARG A 2 -9.40 -9.34 6.09
C ARG A 2 -9.00 -8.04 6.77
N GLY A 3 -7.69 -7.80 6.87
CA GLY A 3 -7.15 -6.59 7.46
C GLY A 3 -6.73 -5.57 6.41
N GLY A 4 -6.26 -6.03 5.26
CA GLY A 4 -5.81 -5.14 4.22
C GLY A 4 -5.02 -5.82 3.12
N TYR A 5 -4.21 -5.00 2.44
CA TYR A 5 -3.42 -5.43 1.29
C TYR A 5 -2.06 -4.76 1.31
N ILE A 6 -1.12 -5.37 0.59
CA ILE A 6 0.18 -4.76 0.33
C ILE A 6 0.14 -4.17 -1.08
N LEU A 7 0.63 -2.94 -1.22
CA LEU A 7 0.95 -2.34 -2.49
C LEU A 7 2.46 -2.22 -2.59
N ARG A 8 3.07 -2.92 -3.54
CA ARG A 8 4.50 -2.80 -3.82
C ARG A 8 4.68 -1.79 -4.94
N ILE A 9 5.22 -0.64 -4.61
CA ILE A 9 5.34 0.47 -5.55
C ILE A 9 6.80 0.57 -5.99
N THR A 10 7.07 0.28 -7.27
CA THR A 10 8.44 0.22 -7.79
C THR A 10 8.95 1.59 -8.26
N ARG A 11 8.06 2.48 -8.66
CA ARG A 11 8.44 3.78 -9.20
C ARG A 11 8.31 4.86 -8.14
N GLU A 12 9.38 5.63 -7.99
CA GLU A 12 9.48 6.69 -6.97
C GLU A 12 8.39 7.76 -7.14
N GLU A 13 8.08 8.14 -8.38
CA GLU A 13 7.08 9.15 -8.64
C GLU A 13 5.68 8.74 -8.17
N TRP A 14 5.35 7.45 -8.24
CA TRP A 14 4.05 6.97 -7.79
C TRP A 14 3.98 6.87 -6.27
N LEU A 15 5.08 6.51 -5.62
CA LEU A 15 5.15 6.52 -4.17
C LEU A 15 5.03 7.96 -3.64
N ARG A 16 5.70 8.90 -4.29
CA ARG A 16 5.59 10.33 -3.95
C ARG A 16 4.15 10.81 -4.10
N GLN A 17 3.48 10.43 -5.19
CA GLN A 17 2.08 10.77 -5.41
C GLN A 17 1.20 10.29 -4.26
N VAL A 18 1.41 9.05 -3.78
CA VAL A 18 0.64 8.52 -2.64
C VAL A 18 0.77 9.45 -1.45
N PHE A 19 1.99 9.81 -1.07
CA PHE A 19 2.21 10.63 0.11
C PHE A 19 1.79 12.08 -0.07
N GLU A 20 1.93 12.64 -1.25
CA GLU A 20 1.55 14.04 -1.53
C GLU A 20 0.06 14.21 -1.77
N LEU A 21 -0.56 13.33 -2.55
CA LEU A 21 -1.95 13.46 -2.95
C LEU A 21 -2.89 12.52 -2.21
N LYS A 22 -2.37 11.61 -1.40
CA LYS A 22 -3.15 10.58 -0.68
C LYS A 22 -4.02 9.76 -1.63
N LYS A 23 -3.46 9.44 -2.80
CA LYS A 23 -4.16 8.76 -3.88
C LYS A 23 -3.25 7.76 -4.58
N TYR A 24 -3.80 6.59 -4.94
CA TYR A 24 -3.10 5.60 -5.75
C TYR A 24 -4.06 4.95 -6.73
N TYR A 25 -3.60 4.69 -7.96
CA TYR A 25 -4.41 4.03 -8.99
C TYR A 25 -3.98 2.56 -9.13
N PRO A 26 -4.71 1.61 -8.54
CA PRO A 26 -4.32 0.20 -8.62
C PRO A 26 -4.65 -0.42 -9.97
N GLY A 27 -3.72 -1.21 -10.48
CA GLY A 27 -3.96 -2.07 -11.65
C GLY A 27 -4.45 -3.45 -11.25
N VAL A 28 -4.21 -3.86 -10.01
CA VAL A 28 -4.63 -5.16 -9.49
C VAL A 28 -6.06 -5.08 -8.95
N ARG A 29 -6.83 -6.12 -9.22
CA ARG A 29 -8.23 -6.18 -8.76
C ARG A 29 -8.32 -6.74 -7.35
N ARG A 30 -8.79 -5.91 -6.41
CA ARG A 30 -9.01 -6.29 -5.02
C ARG A 30 -10.24 -5.58 -4.48
N ALA A 31 -10.70 -6.00 -3.31
CA ALA A 31 -11.80 -5.33 -2.60
C ALA A 31 -11.22 -4.15 -1.81
N TRP A 32 -11.02 -3.03 -2.47
CA TRP A 32 -10.47 -1.80 -1.86
C TRP A 32 -11.54 -1.12 -1.01
N THR A 33 -11.85 -1.75 0.12
CA THR A 33 -12.96 -1.35 0.98
C THR A 33 -12.52 -0.27 1.98
N PRO A 34 -13.31 0.80 2.19
CA PRO A 34 -13.00 1.78 3.23
C PRO A 34 -12.75 1.12 4.59
N GLY A 35 -11.76 1.63 5.31
CA GLY A 35 -11.34 1.11 6.61
C GLY A 35 -10.25 0.06 6.57
N LEU A 36 -9.98 -0.55 5.43
CA LEU A 36 -8.88 -1.51 5.31
C LEU A 36 -7.53 -0.79 5.30
N THR A 37 -6.51 -1.48 5.82
CA THR A 37 -5.14 -0.98 5.83
C THR A 37 -4.43 -1.36 4.54
N VAL A 38 -3.66 -0.43 4.00
CA VAL A 38 -2.75 -0.68 2.88
C VAL A 38 -1.34 -0.48 3.37
N LEU A 39 -0.53 -1.53 3.30
CA LEU A 39 0.89 -1.47 3.62
C LEU A 39 1.66 -1.17 2.33
N LEU A 40 2.48 -0.13 2.37
CA LEU A 40 3.23 0.35 1.21
C LEU A 40 4.62 -0.25 1.23
N ALA A 41 4.95 -1.05 0.24
CA ALA A 41 6.24 -1.72 0.13
C ALA A 41 7.04 -1.19 -1.05
N LYS A 42 8.35 -1.21 -0.89
CA LYS A 42 9.31 -0.78 -1.91
C LYS A 42 10.57 -1.60 -1.79
N LYS A 43 11.24 -1.84 -2.93
CA LYS A 43 12.55 -2.47 -2.93
C LYS A 43 13.59 -1.48 -2.41
N MET A 44 14.30 -1.88 -1.34
CA MET A 44 15.35 -1.10 -0.71
C MET A 44 16.66 -1.90 -0.76
N GLU A 45 17.77 -1.33 -0.31
CA GLU A 45 19.06 -2.04 -0.25
C GLU A 45 18.97 -3.33 0.56
N ALA A 46 18.25 -3.28 1.68
CA ALA A 46 18.09 -4.43 2.57
C ALA A 46 17.01 -5.42 2.07
N GLY A 47 16.51 -5.23 0.85
CA GLY A 47 15.41 -6.01 0.30
C GLY A 47 14.08 -5.26 0.37
N ASP A 48 13.00 -5.93 0.01
CA ASP A 48 11.68 -5.31 0.09
C ASP A 48 11.38 -4.87 1.52
N SER A 49 10.91 -3.64 1.66
CA SER A 49 10.66 -3.02 2.96
C SER A 49 9.35 -2.26 2.92
N PHE A 50 8.67 -2.20 4.07
CA PHE A 50 7.52 -1.34 4.22
C PHE A 50 8.00 0.08 4.49
N VAL A 51 7.53 1.03 3.69
CA VAL A 51 7.90 2.45 3.82
C VAL A 51 6.82 3.25 4.55
N GLY A 52 5.67 2.64 4.79
CA GLY A 52 4.57 3.27 5.48
C GLY A 52 3.28 2.48 5.30
N TYR A 53 2.18 3.09 5.75
CA TYR A 53 0.86 2.49 5.58
C TYR A 53 -0.21 3.57 5.56
N GLY A 54 -1.38 3.19 5.08
CA GLY A 54 -2.53 4.08 5.10
C GLY A 54 -3.82 3.32 5.33
N THR A 55 -4.87 4.06 5.62
CA THR A 55 -6.22 3.53 5.72
C THR A 55 -7.01 3.99 4.50
N ILE A 56 -7.73 3.07 3.86
CA ILE A 56 -8.59 3.42 2.73
C ILE A 56 -9.75 4.25 3.21
N GLY A 57 -9.89 5.46 2.67
CA GLY A 57 -11.06 6.31 2.92
C GLY A 57 -12.16 6.07 1.91
N ASP A 58 -11.77 5.87 0.64
CA ASP A 58 -12.72 5.62 -0.44
C ASP A 58 -12.01 4.91 -1.59
N PHE A 59 -12.79 4.24 -2.43
CA PHE A 59 -12.34 3.75 -3.72
C PHE A 59 -13.26 4.29 -4.79
N VAL A 60 -12.73 5.15 -5.66
CA VAL A 60 -13.50 5.76 -6.75
C VAL A 60 -13.36 4.87 -7.98
N LYS A 61 -14.48 4.28 -8.39
CA LYS A 61 -14.51 3.41 -9.56
C LYS A 61 -14.19 4.20 -10.83
N LEU A 62 -13.66 3.51 -11.83
CA LEU A 62 -13.24 4.11 -13.09
C LEU A 62 -14.31 5.03 -13.70
N GLU A 63 -15.57 4.58 -13.74
CA GLU A 63 -16.68 5.33 -14.31
C GLU A 63 -17.01 6.62 -13.56
N ASN A 64 -16.56 6.76 -12.32
CA ASN A 64 -16.84 7.92 -11.48
C ASN A 64 -15.67 8.90 -11.40
N LEU A 65 -14.56 8.59 -12.06
CA LEU A 65 -13.41 9.49 -12.14
C LEU A 65 -13.67 10.63 -13.13
N SER A 66 -12.89 11.71 -13.02
CA SER A 66 -12.91 12.77 -14.02
C SER A 66 -12.54 12.20 -15.39
N GLU A 67 -12.91 12.90 -16.45
CA GLU A 67 -12.62 12.45 -17.81
C GLU A 67 -11.12 12.23 -18.03
N ASP A 68 -10.29 13.15 -17.54
CA ASP A 68 -8.83 13.05 -17.67
C ASP A 68 -8.27 11.85 -16.91
N GLU A 69 -8.72 11.66 -15.67
CA GLU A 69 -8.29 10.52 -14.86
C GLU A 69 -8.74 9.20 -15.48
N ARG A 70 -9.98 9.16 -15.97
CA ARG A 70 -10.53 7.96 -16.59
C ARG A 70 -9.75 7.59 -17.85
N SER A 71 -9.43 8.56 -18.67
CA SER A 71 -8.64 8.37 -19.89
C SER A 71 -7.25 7.82 -19.56
N MET A 72 -6.59 8.40 -18.55
CA MET A 72 -5.29 7.94 -18.08
C MET A 72 -5.36 6.50 -17.55
N CYS A 73 -6.37 6.21 -16.73
CA CYS A 73 -6.55 4.88 -16.16
C CYS A 73 -6.78 3.81 -17.23
N ARG A 74 -7.57 4.13 -18.25
CA ARG A 74 -7.79 3.20 -19.37
C ARG A 74 -6.49 2.91 -20.12
N LYS A 75 -5.70 3.94 -20.35
CA LYS A 75 -4.40 3.82 -21.03
C LYS A 75 -3.42 2.96 -20.22
N MET A 76 -3.40 3.12 -18.91
CA MET A 76 -2.46 2.44 -18.03
C MET A 76 -2.97 1.09 -17.51
N GLY A 77 -4.23 0.76 -17.75
CA GLY A 77 -4.82 -0.48 -17.22
C GLY A 77 -5.16 -0.39 -15.75
N TRP A 78 -5.36 0.81 -15.21
CA TRP A 78 -5.76 1.02 -13.82
C TRP A 78 -7.28 0.93 -13.67
N ARG A 79 -7.73 0.52 -12.48
CA ARG A 79 -9.13 0.17 -12.22
C ARG A 79 -9.95 1.23 -11.51
N GLY A 80 -9.31 2.29 -11.07
CA GLY A 80 -9.93 3.35 -10.30
C GLY A 80 -8.90 4.00 -9.40
N ALA A 81 -9.37 4.70 -8.35
CA ALA A 81 -8.48 5.41 -7.43
C ALA A 81 -8.77 5.06 -5.98
N ILE A 82 -7.74 4.64 -5.26
CA ILE A 82 -7.78 4.52 -3.81
C ILE A 82 -7.52 5.92 -3.25
N ILE A 83 -8.43 6.40 -2.41
CA ILE A 83 -8.26 7.65 -1.68
C ILE A 83 -7.94 7.29 -0.24
N PHE A 84 -6.78 7.70 0.25
CA PHE A 84 -6.36 7.41 1.62
C PHE A 84 -6.91 8.44 2.59
N GLU A 85 -7.45 7.96 3.69
CA GLU A 85 -7.92 8.81 4.78
C GLU A 85 -6.76 9.22 5.68
N ASN A 86 -5.91 8.27 6.05
CA ASN A 86 -4.74 8.48 6.89
C ASN A 86 -3.53 7.84 6.25
N LEU A 87 -2.39 8.51 6.31
CA LEU A 87 -1.12 7.98 5.81
C LEU A 87 -0.02 8.22 6.83
N PHE A 88 0.86 7.23 6.97
CA PHE A 88 1.99 7.26 7.88
C PHE A 88 3.24 6.76 7.17
N LYS A 89 4.38 7.36 7.49
CA LYS A 89 5.69 6.94 7.00
C LYS A 89 6.46 6.24 8.11
N PHE A 90 7.26 5.27 7.72
CA PHE A 90 8.21 4.59 8.62
C PHE A 90 9.62 5.11 8.38
N ASP A 91 10.33 5.43 9.45
CA ASP A 91 11.73 5.87 9.40
C ASP A 91 12.53 5.16 10.50
N PRO A 92 13.48 4.29 10.15
CA PRO A 92 13.77 3.79 8.80
C PRO A 92 12.66 2.89 8.28
N PRO A 93 12.65 2.56 6.97
CA PRO A 93 11.72 1.55 6.46
C PRO A 93 11.85 0.22 7.20
N LEU A 94 10.76 -0.50 7.30
CA LEU A 94 10.71 -1.79 7.99
C LEU A 94 10.96 -2.93 6.98
N PRO A 95 12.12 -3.60 7.05
CA PRO A 95 12.37 -4.73 6.15
C PRO A 95 11.32 -5.82 6.34
N ILE A 96 10.79 -6.35 5.26
CA ILE A 96 9.77 -7.41 5.33
C ILE A 96 10.31 -8.65 6.02
N LYS A 97 11.60 -8.92 5.89
CA LYS A 97 12.27 -10.02 6.59
C LYS A 97 12.24 -9.90 8.11
N GLU A 98 11.95 -8.70 8.64
CA GLU A 98 11.79 -8.45 10.07
C GLU A 98 10.35 -8.63 10.53
N THR A 99 9.47 -9.11 9.67
CA THR A 99 8.05 -9.33 9.97
C THR A 99 7.70 -10.81 9.87
N LEU A 100 6.47 -11.14 10.21
CA LEU A 100 5.94 -12.51 10.05
C LEU A 100 5.99 -12.99 8.60
N LEU A 101 6.11 -12.08 7.64
CA LEU A 101 6.15 -12.43 6.21
C LEU A 101 7.52 -12.93 5.74
N ARG A 102 8.52 -12.97 6.61
CA ARG A 102 9.87 -13.46 6.25
C ARG A 102 9.84 -14.88 5.69
N TYR A 103 8.91 -15.69 6.13
CA TYR A 103 8.75 -17.07 5.70
C TYR A 103 7.71 -17.24 4.58
N SER A 104 7.10 -16.16 4.15
CA SER A 104 6.10 -16.20 3.09
C SER A 104 6.75 -16.49 1.74
N LYS A 105 6.02 -17.19 0.88
CA LYS A 105 6.42 -17.40 -0.51
C LYS A 105 6.19 -16.16 -1.36
N ALA A 106 5.34 -15.23 -0.91
CA ALA A 106 5.07 -13.99 -1.62
C ALA A 106 6.27 -13.05 -1.47
N LYS A 107 7.03 -12.91 -2.56
CA LYS A 107 8.22 -12.06 -2.61
C LYS A 107 8.24 -11.29 -3.92
N GLY A 108 8.91 -10.12 -3.92
CA GLY A 108 9.02 -9.29 -5.10
C GLY A 108 7.65 -8.90 -5.65
N LYS A 109 7.43 -9.10 -6.94
CA LYS A 109 6.16 -8.72 -7.60
C LYS A 109 4.93 -9.39 -7.00
N TYR A 110 5.09 -10.55 -6.34
CA TYR A 110 3.96 -11.27 -5.73
C TYR A 110 3.47 -10.62 -4.44
N LEU A 111 4.22 -9.66 -3.90
CA LEU A 111 3.76 -8.85 -2.77
C LEU A 111 2.67 -7.86 -3.18
N HIS A 112 2.67 -7.44 -4.45
CA HIS A 112 1.70 -6.44 -4.91
C HIS A 112 0.28 -7.01 -4.90
N GLY A 113 -0.59 -6.40 -4.12
CA GLY A 113 -1.96 -6.87 -3.94
C GLY A 113 -2.10 -8.05 -2.99
N PHE A 114 -1.04 -8.43 -2.28
CA PHE A 114 -1.09 -9.53 -1.32
C PHE A 114 -2.08 -9.21 -0.20
N SER A 115 -2.98 -10.17 0.07
CA SER A 115 -4.04 -10.01 1.07
C SER A 115 -3.52 -10.37 2.47
N LEU A 116 -3.87 -9.55 3.45
CA LEU A 116 -3.47 -9.73 4.84
C LEU A 116 -4.72 -9.87 5.72
N LEU A 117 -4.62 -10.77 6.70
CA LEU A 117 -5.62 -10.86 7.76
C LEU A 117 -5.42 -9.73 8.78
N SER A 118 -6.45 -9.43 9.55
CA SER A 118 -6.37 -8.36 10.57
C SER A 118 -5.23 -8.57 11.55
N GLU A 119 -5.04 -9.79 12.04
CA GLU A 119 -3.96 -10.12 12.98
C GLU A 119 -2.58 -9.99 12.32
N GLU A 120 -2.49 -10.22 11.02
CA GLU A 120 -1.23 -10.04 10.28
C GLU A 120 -0.89 -8.55 10.16
N VAL A 121 -1.88 -7.72 9.85
CA VAL A 121 -1.70 -6.26 9.83
C VAL A 121 -1.23 -5.77 11.21
N ASP A 122 -1.90 -6.20 12.27
CA ASP A 122 -1.55 -5.79 13.64
C ASP A 122 -0.13 -6.21 14.00
N SER A 123 0.27 -7.42 13.63
CA SER A 123 1.62 -7.91 13.87
C SER A 123 2.67 -7.05 13.16
N ILE A 124 2.42 -6.70 11.91
CA ILE A 124 3.35 -5.86 11.14
C ILE A 124 3.44 -4.45 11.73
N LEU A 125 2.31 -3.86 12.10
CA LEU A 125 2.31 -2.51 12.68
C LEU A 125 2.98 -2.49 14.06
N ASN A 126 2.78 -3.52 14.88
CA ASN A 126 3.48 -3.65 16.15
C ASN A 126 5.00 -3.73 15.93
N ARG A 127 5.43 -4.47 14.91
CA ARG A 127 6.84 -4.58 14.58
C ARG A 127 7.42 -3.24 14.12
N ALA A 128 6.62 -2.48 13.36
CA ALA A 128 7.02 -1.14 12.95
C ALA A 128 7.20 -0.21 14.16
N GLU A 129 6.30 -0.28 15.14
CA GLU A 129 6.42 0.52 16.37
C GLU A 129 7.71 0.20 17.13
N GLU A 130 8.14 -1.06 17.12
CA GLU A 130 9.37 -1.48 17.79
C GLU A 130 10.64 -0.99 17.07
N LEU A 131 10.65 -0.99 15.74
CA LEU A 131 11.87 -0.80 14.94
C LEU A 131 11.95 0.53 14.21
N CYS A 132 10.85 1.26 14.10
CA CYS A 132 10.77 2.48 13.29
C CYS A 132 10.13 3.61 14.06
N LYS A 133 10.44 4.83 13.64
CA LYS A 133 9.60 5.97 13.99
C LYS A 133 8.47 6.02 12.97
N ILE A 134 7.27 6.38 13.41
CA ILE A 134 6.08 6.45 12.57
C ILE A 134 5.59 7.89 12.55
N TYR A 135 5.53 8.47 11.37
CA TYR A 135 5.13 9.87 11.18
C TYR A 135 3.83 9.95 10.40
N LYS A 136 2.90 10.75 10.88
CA LYS A 136 1.69 11.03 10.13
C LYS A 136 1.99 12.04 9.01
N VAL A 137 1.49 11.72 7.83
CA VAL A 137 1.67 12.57 6.64
C VAL A 137 0.51 13.55 6.50
#